data_c23a8e38cb9ce074839d4bb398c80648
#
_entry.id   c23a8e38cb9ce074839d4bb398c80648
#
_cell.length_a   1.000
_cell.length_b   1.000
_cell.length_c   1.000
_cell.angle_alpha   90.00
_cell.angle_beta   90.00
_cell.angle_gamma   90.00
#
_symmetry.space_group_name_H-M   'P 1'
#
loop_
_entity.id
_entity.type
_entity.pdbx_description
1 polymer ?
#
loop_
_entity_poly.entity_id
_entity_poly.type
_entity_poly.pdbx_seq_one_letter_code
_entity_poly.pdbx_strand_id
1 'polypeptide(L)'
;MAAMAAETASLDVRLEQGGRDASALHRFADHLASSHAAAPPGDGATFLARVEQLAAAEAQRRELPRQLPHLQRRSRQRVRQLPGGAHEDVLFDVAAHLVQLLRSNRAAEANIVANRYVDISPQGATGWAALPLFLSLHATQAGDPALADAALALAPPRLVVIGGLSGTGKSTLARLLGARLGRGAGARVLRSDVFRKRLAGLAPETRLPPAHYTRHSDEETYEALFESAYDHLACGSSVILDAVFLSRSERDVAEAIAFRIDVPFTGIWLEAPERERVARVGARTGDASDATAEVVHEQSRLSVGELSGWHRMRVNRPLDLIVPAARAVLERRR
;
A
#
# COMPACT_ATOMS: atom_id res chain seq x y z
N MET A 1 -18.74 -21.51 2.22
CA MET A 1 -17.54 -22.17 2.82
C MET A 1 -16.73 -22.94 1.79
N ALA A 2 -17.29 -23.93 1.08
CA ALA A 2 -16.51 -24.73 0.10
C ALA A 2 -15.95 -23.90 -1.08
N ALA A 3 -16.67 -22.90 -1.61
CA ALA A 3 -16.19 -22.05 -2.69
C ALA A 3 -15.07 -21.11 -2.25
N MET A 4 -15.13 -20.52 -1.05
CA MET A 4 -14.06 -19.68 -0.50
C MET A 4 -12.81 -20.49 -0.16
N ALA A 5 -12.96 -21.67 0.41
CA ALA A 5 -11.83 -22.58 0.65
C ALA A 5 -11.20 -23.05 -0.67
N ALA A 6 -12.00 -23.27 -1.72
CA ALA A 6 -11.52 -23.64 -3.05
C ALA A 6 -10.84 -22.47 -3.78
N GLU A 7 -11.30 -21.22 -3.59
CA GLU A 7 -10.63 -20.03 -4.14
C GLU A 7 -9.35 -19.67 -3.39
N THR A 8 -9.34 -19.81 -2.06
CA THR A 8 -8.12 -19.62 -1.26
C THR A 8 -7.09 -20.71 -1.59
N ALA A 9 -7.51 -21.98 -1.68
CA ALA A 9 -6.64 -23.06 -2.15
C ALA A 9 -6.21 -22.90 -3.60
N SER A 10 -7.05 -22.34 -4.48
CA SER A 10 -6.72 -22.01 -5.87
C SER A 10 -5.72 -20.84 -5.96
N LEU A 11 -5.78 -19.87 -5.04
CA LEU A 11 -4.80 -18.81 -4.95
C LEU A 11 -3.46 -19.35 -4.46
N ASP A 12 -3.45 -20.15 -3.39
CA ASP A 12 -2.24 -20.81 -2.87
C ASP A 12 -1.57 -21.66 -3.93
N VAL A 13 -2.32 -22.47 -4.68
CA VAL A 13 -1.79 -23.30 -5.79
C VAL A 13 -1.24 -22.44 -6.94
N ARG A 14 -1.88 -21.35 -7.33
CA ARG A 14 -1.39 -20.44 -8.38
C ARG A 14 -0.18 -19.63 -7.94
N LEU A 15 -0.12 -19.27 -6.66
CA LEU A 15 0.99 -18.56 -6.08
C LEU A 15 2.21 -19.48 -5.87
N GLU A 16 2.01 -20.76 -5.54
CA GLU A 16 3.06 -21.78 -5.46
C GLU A 16 3.68 -22.11 -6.82
N GLN A 17 2.93 -21.98 -7.91
CA GLN A 17 3.42 -22.21 -9.28
C GLN A 17 4.27 -21.06 -9.84
N GLY A 18 4.72 -20.10 -9.01
CA GLY A 18 5.70 -19.07 -9.39
C GLY A 18 5.13 -17.91 -10.22
N GLY A 19 3.82 -17.84 -10.37
CA GLY A 19 3.15 -16.73 -11.04
C GLY A 19 3.13 -15.47 -10.18
N ARG A 20 4.10 -14.57 -10.35
CA ARG A 20 4.08 -13.19 -9.79
C ARG A 20 3.03 -12.33 -10.51
N ASP A 21 1.84 -12.84 -10.71
CA ASP A 21 0.77 -12.09 -11.36
C ASP A 21 0.09 -11.16 -10.35
N ALA A 22 0.52 -9.89 -10.36
CA ALA A 22 -0.11 -8.85 -9.54
C ALA A 22 -1.62 -8.77 -9.76
N SER A 23 -2.12 -9.15 -10.93
CA SER A 23 -3.55 -9.16 -11.25
C SER A 23 -4.32 -10.21 -10.43
N ALA A 24 -3.72 -11.38 -10.17
CA ALA A 24 -4.34 -12.40 -9.32
C ALA A 24 -4.44 -11.92 -7.86
N LEU A 25 -3.39 -11.25 -7.35
CA LEU A 25 -3.38 -10.68 -6.00
C LEU A 25 -4.41 -9.54 -5.88
N HIS A 26 -4.55 -8.71 -6.92
CA HIS A 26 -5.58 -7.67 -6.96
C HIS A 26 -6.98 -8.28 -6.94
N ARG A 27 -7.28 -9.27 -7.80
CA ARG A 27 -8.58 -9.95 -7.80
C ARG A 27 -8.91 -10.59 -6.45
N PHE A 28 -7.92 -11.16 -5.78
CA PHE A 28 -8.12 -11.71 -4.44
C PHE A 28 -8.50 -10.62 -3.43
N ALA A 29 -7.77 -9.52 -3.38
CA ALA A 29 -8.08 -8.39 -2.49
C ALA A 29 -9.45 -7.75 -2.81
N ASP A 30 -9.80 -7.65 -4.10
CA ASP A 30 -11.09 -7.14 -4.56
C ASP A 30 -12.25 -8.05 -4.13
N HIS A 31 -12.04 -9.38 -4.20
CA HIS A 31 -13.02 -10.35 -3.72
C HIS A 31 -13.24 -10.24 -2.21
N LEU A 32 -12.17 -10.14 -1.42
CA LEU A 32 -12.28 -9.90 0.03
C LEU A 32 -13.03 -8.61 0.33
N ALA A 33 -12.70 -7.51 -0.35
CA ALA A 33 -13.36 -6.23 -0.15
C ALA A 33 -14.86 -6.31 -0.48
N SER A 34 -15.23 -6.99 -1.57
CA SER A 34 -16.62 -7.19 -1.98
C SER A 34 -17.38 -8.07 -0.98
N SER A 35 -16.76 -9.15 -0.50
CA SER A 35 -17.33 -10.04 0.51
C SER A 35 -17.59 -9.30 1.83
N HIS A 36 -16.63 -8.49 2.28
CA HIS A 36 -16.79 -7.68 3.49
C HIS A 36 -17.85 -6.58 3.34
N ALA A 37 -17.97 -5.99 2.16
CA ALA A 37 -19.00 -4.99 1.89
C ALA A 37 -20.42 -5.59 1.91
N ALA A 38 -20.58 -6.84 1.47
CA ALA A 38 -21.83 -7.57 1.47
C ALA A 38 -22.18 -8.19 2.84
N ALA A 39 -21.18 -8.37 3.72
CA ALA A 39 -21.40 -8.99 5.02
C ALA A 39 -22.18 -8.06 5.97
N PRO A 40 -23.12 -8.59 6.78
CA PRO A 40 -23.89 -7.80 7.74
C PRO A 40 -22.96 -7.21 8.82
N PRO A 41 -23.37 -6.10 9.46
CA PRO A 41 -22.65 -5.56 10.61
C PRO A 41 -22.47 -6.62 11.71
N GLY A 42 -21.28 -6.66 12.29
CA GLY A 42 -20.94 -7.56 13.39
C GLY A 42 -20.96 -6.86 14.74
N ASP A 43 -20.86 -7.63 15.82
CA ASP A 43 -20.75 -7.13 17.18
C ASP A 43 -19.31 -6.72 17.51
N GLY A 44 -19.09 -5.42 17.61
CA GLY A 44 -17.79 -4.85 17.93
C GLY A 44 -17.30 -5.13 19.34
N ALA A 45 -18.19 -5.34 20.32
CA ALA A 45 -17.80 -5.68 21.68
C ALA A 45 -17.24 -7.10 21.75
N THR A 46 -17.89 -8.03 21.08
CA THR A 46 -17.39 -9.40 20.94
C THR A 46 -16.04 -9.46 20.26
N PHE A 47 -15.83 -8.66 19.20
CA PHE A 47 -14.54 -8.56 18.53
C PHE A 47 -13.43 -8.02 19.45
N LEU A 48 -13.70 -6.93 20.20
CA LEU A 48 -12.71 -6.35 21.11
C LEU A 48 -12.32 -7.32 22.22
N ALA A 49 -13.29 -7.98 22.86
CA ALA A 49 -13.04 -9.00 23.88
C ALA A 49 -12.16 -10.14 23.33
N ARG A 50 -12.41 -10.55 22.09
CA ARG A 50 -11.58 -11.56 21.40
C ARG A 50 -10.14 -11.07 21.20
N VAL A 51 -9.93 -9.84 20.74
CA VAL A 51 -8.59 -9.29 20.55
C VAL A 51 -7.83 -9.23 21.87
N GLU A 52 -8.47 -8.83 22.96
CA GLU A 52 -7.89 -8.81 24.30
C GLU A 52 -7.48 -10.21 24.77
N GLN A 53 -8.32 -11.21 24.55
CA GLN A 53 -8.01 -12.61 24.88
C GLN A 53 -6.84 -13.19 24.08
N LEU A 54 -6.74 -12.80 22.79
CA LEU A 54 -5.68 -13.26 21.89
C LEU A 54 -4.32 -12.62 22.20
N ALA A 55 -4.29 -11.46 22.82
CA ALA A 55 -3.07 -10.70 23.12
C ALA A 55 -2.29 -11.32 24.29
N ALA A 56 -1.82 -12.56 24.12
CA ALA A 56 -1.14 -13.34 25.16
C ALA A 56 0.36 -13.05 25.29
N ALA A 57 1.03 -12.71 24.18
CA ALA A 57 2.47 -12.42 24.17
C ALA A 57 2.77 -11.04 24.75
N GLU A 58 3.94 -10.86 25.34
CA GLU A 58 4.33 -9.59 25.98
C GLU A 58 4.36 -8.41 25.00
N ALA A 59 4.87 -8.63 23.79
CA ALA A 59 4.87 -7.60 22.74
C ALA A 59 3.45 -7.17 22.36
N GLN A 60 2.50 -8.11 22.26
CA GLN A 60 1.09 -7.85 21.98
C GLN A 60 0.42 -7.08 23.12
N ARG A 61 0.68 -7.47 24.39
CA ARG A 61 0.17 -6.75 25.57
C ARG A 61 0.70 -5.33 25.69
N ARG A 62 1.91 -5.07 25.18
CA ARG A 62 2.48 -3.71 25.11
C ARG A 62 1.88 -2.88 23.98
N GLU A 63 1.59 -3.50 22.84
CA GLU A 63 1.05 -2.81 21.65
C GLU A 63 -0.46 -2.53 21.81
N LEU A 64 -1.23 -3.47 22.37
CA LEU A 64 -2.69 -3.40 22.47
C LEU A 64 -3.19 -2.06 23.08
N PRO A 65 -2.69 -1.55 24.21
CA PRO A 65 -3.15 -0.28 24.76
C PRO A 65 -2.94 0.92 23.82
N ARG A 66 -1.90 0.88 22.99
CA ARG A 66 -1.63 1.92 22.00
C ARG A 66 -2.64 1.89 20.86
N GLN A 67 -3.10 0.69 20.49
CA GLN A 67 -4.06 0.48 19.40
C GLN A 67 -5.52 0.57 19.88
N LEU A 68 -5.78 0.41 21.17
CA LEU A 68 -7.14 0.30 21.72
C LEU A 68 -8.07 1.46 21.31
N PRO A 69 -7.67 2.75 21.34
CA PRO A 69 -8.54 3.84 20.87
C PRO A 69 -8.94 3.71 19.40
N HIS A 70 -8.03 3.20 18.57
CA HIS A 70 -8.29 2.95 17.14
C HIS A 70 -9.22 1.75 16.96
N LEU A 71 -8.98 0.66 17.69
CA LEU A 71 -9.80 -0.54 17.66
C LEU A 71 -11.23 -0.27 18.13
N GLN A 72 -11.42 0.52 19.21
CA GLN A 72 -12.73 0.94 19.69
C GLN A 72 -13.52 1.76 18.66
N ARG A 73 -12.85 2.63 17.90
CA ARG A 73 -13.49 3.38 16.82
C ARG A 73 -13.85 2.44 15.66
N ARG A 74 -12.95 1.55 15.29
CA ARG A 74 -13.14 0.59 14.22
C ARG A 74 -14.25 -0.42 14.54
N SER A 75 -14.34 -0.89 15.78
CA SER A 75 -15.34 -1.87 16.21
C SER A 75 -16.79 -1.42 15.95
N ARG A 76 -17.04 -0.11 15.93
CA ARG A 76 -18.38 0.47 15.66
C ARG A 76 -18.75 0.44 14.18
N GLN A 77 -17.79 0.36 13.26
CA GLN A 77 -18.05 0.57 11.84
C GLN A 77 -17.45 -0.52 10.92
N ARG A 78 -16.40 -1.19 11.36
CA ARG A 78 -15.59 -2.08 10.52
C ARG A 78 -15.69 -3.56 10.90
N VAL A 79 -16.45 -3.89 11.92
CA VAL A 79 -16.72 -5.28 12.30
C VAL A 79 -17.88 -5.80 11.45
N ARG A 80 -17.70 -7.00 10.92
CA ARG A 80 -18.68 -7.73 10.10
C ARG A 80 -18.91 -9.12 10.68
N GLN A 81 -20.10 -9.65 10.46
CA GLN A 81 -20.39 -11.04 10.70
C GLN A 81 -19.95 -11.84 9.48
N LEU A 82 -18.83 -12.54 9.60
CA LEU A 82 -18.24 -13.31 8.52
C LEU A 82 -18.85 -14.71 8.41
N PRO A 83 -18.64 -15.44 7.29
CA PRO A 83 -19.05 -16.82 7.15
C PRO A 83 -18.53 -17.67 8.31
N GLY A 84 -19.41 -18.49 8.93
CA GLY A 84 -19.09 -19.23 10.15
C GLY A 84 -19.51 -18.53 11.45
N GLY A 85 -20.09 -17.31 11.35
CA GLY A 85 -20.67 -16.57 12.48
C GLY A 85 -19.66 -15.73 13.29
N ALA A 86 -18.41 -15.63 12.85
CA ALA A 86 -17.40 -14.83 13.51
C ALA A 86 -17.68 -13.32 13.34
N HIS A 87 -17.57 -12.56 14.43
CA HIS A 87 -17.64 -11.11 14.42
C HIS A 87 -16.22 -10.54 14.38
N GLU A 88 -15.77 -10.07 13.19
CA GLU A 88 -14.38 -9.65 12.98
C GLU A 88 -14.27 -8.29 12.31
N ASP A 89 -13.24 -7.53 12.69
CA ASP A 89 -12.82 -6.38 11.91
C ASP A 89 -12.32 -6.84 10.54
N VAL A 90 -12.74 -6.17 9.48
CA VAL A 90 -12.37 -6.55 8.10
C VAL A 90 -10.86 -6.63 7.88
N LEU A 91 -10.06 -5.79 8.56
CA LEU A 91 -8.59 -5.88 8.47
C LEU A 91 -8.01 -7.01 9.34
N PHE A 92 -8.72 -7.46 10.37
CA PHE A 92 -8.34 -8.64 11.13
C PHE A 92 -8.45 -9.89 10.23
N ASP A 93 -9.56 -10.03 9.51
CA ASP A 93 -9.71 -11.11 8.52
C ASP A 93 -8.66 -11.03 7.40
N VAL A 94 -8.44 -9.84 6.82
CA VAL A 94 -7.35 -9.66 5.83
C VAL A 94 -6.00 -10.11 6.40
N ALA A 95 -5.69 -9.77 7.66
CA ALA A 95 -4.42 -10.13 8.29
C ALA A 95 -4.20 -11.64 8.38
N ALA A 96 -5.25 -12.46 8.53
CA ALA A 96 -5.14 -13.92 8.49
C ALA A 96 -4.55 -14.42 7.16
N HIS A 97 -5.01 -13.86 6.05
CA HIS A 97 -4.48 -14.18 4.71
C HIS A 97 -3.05 -13.65 4.50
N LEU A 98 -2.76 -12.44 5.01
CA LEU A 98 -1.41 -11.89 4.92
C LEU A 98 -0.39 -12.72 5.68
N VAL A 99 -0.76 -13.28 6.84
CA VAL A 99 0.12 -14.17 7.62
C VAL A 99 0.50 -15.41 6.83
N GLN A 100 -0.41 -16.00 6.07
CA GLN A 100 -0.09 -17.15 5.21
C GLN A 100 0.97 -16.81 4.16
N LEU A 101 0.84 -15.63 3.51
CA LEU A 101 1.84 -15.15 2.56
C LEU A 101 3.18 -14.87 3.24
N LEU A 102 3.18 -14.26 4.41
CA LEU A 102 4.41 -13.94 5.15
C LEU A 102 5.14 -15.21 5.61
N ARG A 103 4.43 -16.22 6.11
CA ARG A 103 4.98 -17.54 6.48
C ARG A 103 5.60 -18.27 5.28
N SER A 104 5.07 -18.04 4.09
CA SER A 104 5.61 -18.54 2.83
C SER A 104 6.74 -17.67 2.25
N ASN A 105 7.30 -16.72 3.03
CA ASN A 105 8.33 -15.77 2.60
C ASN A 105 7.93 -14.88 1.41
N ARG A 106 6.65 -14.55 1.32
CA ARG A 106 6.01 -13.80 0.22
C ARG A 106 5.58 -12.40 0.66
N ALA A 107 6.47 -11.68 1.34
CA ALA A 107 6.18 -10.37 1.91
C ALA A 107 5.78 -9.30 0.86
N ALA A 108 6.33 -9.39 -0.37
CA ALA A 108 5.96 -8.47 -1.45
C ALA A 108 4.49 -8.65 -1.85
N GLU A 109 4.03 -9.89 -1.95
CA GLU A 109 2.65 -10.23 -2.26
C GLU A 109 1.71 -9.84 -1.12
N ALA A 110 2.10 -10.05 0.13
CA ALA A 110 1.33 -9.60 1.29
C ALA A 110 1.15 -8.07 1.26
N ASN A 111 2.21 -7.30 0.96
CA ASN A 111 2.11 -5.84 0.82
C ASN A 111 1.20 -5.43 -0.34
N ILE A 112 1.25 -6.11 -1.49
CA ILE A 112 0.37 -5.85 -2.64
C ILE A 112 -1.09 -6.09 -2.26
N VAL A 113 -1.41 -7.21 -1.62
CA VAL A 113 -2.78 -7.53 -1.19
C VAL A 113 -3.29 -6.51 -0.18
N ALA A 114 -2.49 -6.18 0.85
CA ALA A 114 -2.85 -5.20 1.87
C ALA A 114 -3.14 -3.82 1.25
N ASN A 115 -2.24 -3.33 0.38
CA ASN A 115 -2.41 -2.05 -0.30
C ASN A 115 -3.64 -2.05 -1.21
N ARG A 116 -3.82 -3.11 -2.03
CA ARG A 116 -4.99 -3.22 -2.91
C ARG A 116 -6.29 -3.23 -2.14
N TYR A 117 -6.37 -4.00 -1.05
CA TYR A 117 -7.56 -4.04 -0.21
C TYR A 117 -7.95 -2.64 0.30
N VAL A 118 -6.97 -1.88 0.83
CA VAL A 118 -7.21 -0.52 1.34
C VAL A 118 -7.48 0.49 0.22
N ASP A 119 -6.99 0.25 -0.99
CA ASP A 119 -7.32 1.07 -2.17
C ASP A 119 -8.79 0.93 -2.58
N ILE A 120 -9.35 -0.29 -2.52
CA ILE A 120 -10.76 -0.58 -2.86
C ILE A 120 -11.69 -0.28 -1.68
N SER A 121 -11.29 -0.64 -0.45
CA SER A 121 -12.05 -0.44 0.78
C SER A 121 -11.24 0.43 1.75
N PRO A 122 -11.34 1.77 1.67
CA PRO A 122 -10.52 2.68 2.47
C PRO A 122 -10.69 2.46 3.97
N GLN A 123 -9.60 2.26 4.69
CA GLN A 123 -9.57 1.95 6.11
C GLN A 123 -8.99 3.08 6.97
N GLY A 124 -8.47 4.13 6.35
CA GLY A 124 -7.77 5.22 7.01
C GLY A 124 -6.40 4.81 7.57
N ALA A 125 -5.65 5.80 8.04
CA ALA A 125 -4.30 5.60 8.57
C ALA A 125 -4.31 4.72 9.84
N THR A 126 -5.30 4.90 10.71
CA THR A 126 -5.46 4.11 11.93
C THR A 126 -5.75 2.63 11.66
N GLY A 127 -6.41 2.33 10.53
CA GLY A 127 -6.61 0.95 10.08
C GLY A 127 -5.29 0.30 9.67
N TRP A 128 -4.49 0.99 8.88
CA TRP A 128 -3.17 0.48 8.50
C TRP A 128 -2.25 0.29 9.71
N ALA A 129 -2.28 1.23 10.67
CA ALA A 129 -1.52 1.15 11.91
C ALA A 129 -1.93 -0.02 12.83
N ALA A 130 -3.14 -0.55 12.71
CA ALA A 130 -3.60 -1.71 13.46
C ALA A 130 -3.12 -3.05 12.86
N LEU A 131 -2.76 -3.08 11.57
CA LEU A 131 -2.32 -4.32 10.88
C LEU A 131 -1.16 -5.04 11.58
N PRO A 132 -0.10 -4.39 12.08
CA PRO A 132 0.97 -5.08 12.79
C PRO A 132 0.48 -5.92 13.98
N LEU A 133 -0.46 -5.38 14.77
CA LEU A 133 -1.05 -6.12 15.89
C LEU A 133 -1.88 -7.30 15.37
N PHE A 134 -2.72 -7.11 14.37
CA PHE A 134 -3.55 -8.17 13.80
C PHE A 134 -2.69 -9.31 13.21
N LEU A 135 -1.62 -8.96 12.49
CA LEU A 135 -0.66 -9.94 11.98
C LEU A 135 0.00 -10.73 13.10
N SER A 136 0.43 -10.04 14.15
CA SER A 136 1.05 -10.70 15.31
C SER A 136 0.09 -11.69 15.98
N LEU A 137 -1.18 -11.30 16.18
CA LEU A 137 -2.19 -12.17 16.78
C LEU A 137 -2.41 -13.42 15.92
N HIS A 138 -2.59 -13.28 14.61
CA HIS A 138 -2.77 -14.42 13.70
C HIS A 138 -1.51 -15.29 13.58
N ALA A 139 -0.32 -14.69 13.58
CA ALA A 139 0.93 -15.45 13.56
C ALA A 139 1.09 -16.31 14.82
N THR A 140 0.70 -15.78 15.99
CA THR A 140 0.67 -16.56 17.25
C THR A 140 -0.32 -17.72 17.15
N GLN A 141 -1.54 -17.50 16.65
CA GLN A 141 -2.54 -18.55 16.44
C GLN A 141 -2.06 -19.62 15.44
N ALA A 142 -1.27 -19.21 14.44
CA ALA A 142 -0.67 -20.13 13.47
C ALA A 142 0.59 -20.86 13.97
N GLY A 143 0.97 -20.68 15.25
CA GLY A 143 2.15 -21.30 15.85
C GLY A 143 3.48 -20.73 15.36
N ASP A 144 3.51 -19.48 14.92
CA ASP A 144 4.70 -18.79 14.42
C ASP A 144 5.06 -17.57 15.29
N PRO A 145 5.67 -17.78 16.47
CA PRO A 145 6.04 -16.70 17.37
C PRO A 145 7.10 -15.77 16.78
N ALA A 146 7.98 -16.27 15.91
CA ALA A 146 8.99 -15.45 15.26
C ALA A 146 8.36 -14.41 14.34
N LEU A 147 7.37 -14.80 13.54
CA LEU A 147 6.60 -13.87 12.71
C LEU A 147 5.76 -12.91 13.58
N ALA A 148 5.19 -13.41 14.70
CA ALA A 148 4.41 -12.57 15.60
C ALA A 148 5.25 -11.43 16.19
N ASP A 149 6.47 -11.72 16.62
CA ASP A 149 7.42 -10.72 17.13
C ASP A 149 7.92 -9.79 16.00
N ALA A 150 8.24 -10.35 14.84
CA ALA A 150 8.67 -9.57 13.67
C ALA A 150 7.60 -8.57 13.21
N ALA A 151 6.32 -8.93 13.27
CA ALA A 151 5.21 -8.04 12.92
C ALA A 151 5.15 -6.79 13.82
N LEU A 152 5.54 -6.92 15.09
CA LEU A 152 5.55 -5.84 16.08
C LEU A 152 6.94 -5.20 16.25
N ALA A 153 7.97 -5.68 15.58
CA ALA A 153 9.31 -5.12 15.67
C ALA A 153 9.31 -3.62 15.36
N LEU A 154 10.08 -2.87 16.14
CA LEU A 154 10.19 -1.43 15.94
C LEU A 154 10.84 -1.11 14.60
N ALA A 155 10.15 -0.36 13.78
CA ALA A 155 10.68 0.19 12.54
C ALA A 155 10.20 1.65 12.46
N PRO A 156 11.11 2.62 12.65
CA PRO A 156 10.74 4.03 12.55
C PRO A 156 10.09 4.33 11.20
N PRO A 157 8.98 5.09 11.19
CA PRO A 157 8.32 5.46 9.94
C PRO A 157 9.25 6.30 9.08
N ARG A 158 9.05 6.24 7.77
CA ARG A 158 9.76 7.09 6.80
C ARG A 158 8.88 7.41 5.62
N LEU A 159 9.16 8.53 4.97
CA LEU A 159 8.54 8.92 3.72
C LEU A 159 9.49 8.66 2.56
N VAL A 160 9.05 7.81 1.64
CA VAL A 160 9.72 7.60 0.35
C VAL A 160 8.83 8.18 -0.75
N VAL A 161 9.41 8.97 -1.64
CA VAL A 161 8.70 9.53 -2.78
C VAL A 161 9.33 9.03 -4.06
N ILE A 162 8.53 8.39 -4.91
CA ILE A 162 8.97 7.89 -6.21
C ILE A 162 8.34 8.75 -7.28
N GLY A 163 9.13 9.67 -7.82
CA GLY A 163 8.79 10.56 -8.91
C GLY A 163 9.30 10.06 -10.25
N GLY A 164 8.80 10.66 -11.32
CA GLY A 164 9.23 10.37 -12.70
C GLY A 164 8.06 10.40 -13.68
N LEU A 165 8.35 10.63 -14.93
CA LEU A 165 7.35 10.75 -15.98
C LEU A 165 6.58 9.43 -16.21
N SER A 166 5.46 9.50 -16.89
CA SER A 166 4.64 8.31 -17.22
C SER A 166 5.46 7.25 -17.97
N GLY A 167 5.29 5.97 -17.63
CA GLY A 167 6.03 4.86 -18.22
C GLY A 167 7.42 4.58 -17.61
N THR A 168 7.88 5.34 -16.59
CA THR A 168 9.18 5.08 -15.95
C THR A 168 9.20 3.88 -15.00
N GLY A 169 8.06 3.30 -14.62
CA GLY A 169 8.01 2.14 -13.75
C GLY A 169 7.91 2.46 -12.25
N LYS A 170 7.46 3.65 -11.87
CA LYS A 170 7.25 4.10 -10.49
C LYS A 170 6.47 3.08 -9.65
N SER A 171 5.28 2.70 -10.10
CA SER A 171 4.39 1.78 -9.37
C SER A 171 4.98 0.39 -9.21
N THR A 172 5.79 -0.07 -10.17
CA THR A 172 6.52 -1.33 -10.05
C THR A 172 7.57 -1.25 -8.94
N LEU A 173 8.36 -0.17 -8.93
CA LEU A 173 9.37 0.04 -7.89
C LEU A 173 8.72 0.23 -6.52
N ALA A 174 7.63 1.01 -6.41
CA ALA A 174 6.90 1.22 -5.17
C ALA A 174 6.43 -0.10 -4.55
N ARG A 175 5.83 -0.99 -5.34
CA ARG A 175 5.40 -2.34 -4.89
C ARG A 175 6.57 -3.21 -4.43
N LEU A 176 7.71 -3.16 -5.12
CA LEU A 176 8.89 -3.97 -4.78
C LEU A 176 9.62 -3.47 -3.53
N LEU A 177 9.52 -2.19 -3.22
CA LEU A 177 10.09 -1.60 -2.02
C LEU A 177 9.14 -1.66 -0.82
N GLY A 178 7.83 -1.64 -1.05
CA GLY A 178 6.80 -1.49 -0.01
C GLY A 178 6.93 -2.49 1.13
N ALA A 179 7.09 -3.77 0.80
CA ALA A 179 7.19 -4.84 1.79
C ALA A 179 8.40 -4.76 2.73
N ARG A 180 9.40 -3.95 2.38
CA ARG A 180 10.65 -3.84 3.15
C ARG A 180 10.75 -2.57 3.99
N LEU A 181 9.70 -1.78 4.01
CA LEU A 181 9.65 -0.51 4.73
C LEU A 181 8.57 -0.56 5.80
N GLY A 182 8.94 -0.16 7.01
CA GLY A 182 7.98 -0.11 8.11
C GLY A 182 7.74 -1.46 8.78
N ARG A 183 6.59 -1.60 9.44
CA ARG A 183 6.17 -2.73 10.29
C ARG A 183 5.12 -3.60 9.58
N GLY A 184 4.94 -4.82 10.05
CA GLY A 184 3.82 -5.67 9.67
C GLY A 184 3.77 -5.97 8.16
N ALA A 185 2.74 -5.49 7.49
CA ALA A 185 2.58 -5.68 6.04
C ALA A 185 3.45 -4.75 5.18
N GLY A 186 4.32 -3.95 5.79
CA GLY A 186 5.19 -3.00 5.09
C GLY A 186 4.59 -1.60 4.93
N ALA A 187 5.14 -0.81 4.00
CA ALA A 187 4.70 0.56 3.76
C ALA A 187 3.32 0.64 3.08
N ARG A 188 2.58 1.69 3.42
CA ARG A 188 1.42 2.11 2.64
C ARG A 188 1.89 2.77 1.35
N VAL A 189 1.51 2.24 0.21
CA VAL A 189 1.81 2.81 -1.12
C VAL A 189 0.62 3.65 -1.57
N LEU A 190 0.80 4.96 -1.62
CA LEU A 190 -0.22 5.93 -2.03
C LEU A 190 0.06 6.37 -3.46
N ARG A 191 -0.87 6.07 -4.38
CA ARG A 191 -0.72 6.33 -5.81
C ARG A 191 -1.66 7.45 -6.24
N SER A 192 -1.13 8.50 -6.89
CA SER A 192 -1.94 9.60 -7.38
C SER A 192 -3.06 9.15 -8.34
N ASP A 193 -2.79 8.17 -9.21
CA ASP A 193 -3.80 7.64 -10.13
C ASP A 193 -4.98 6.99 -9.38
N VAL A 194 -4.72 6.29 -8.26
CA VAL A 194 -5.77 5.69 -7.41
C VAL A 194 -6.57 6.77 -6.70
N PHE A 195 -5.90 7.81 -6.16
CA PHE A 195 -6.58 8.93 -5.51
C PHE A 195 -7.48 9.69 -6.47
N ARG A 196 -7.01 9.99 -7.68
CA ARG A 196 -7.79 10.64 -8.73
C ARG A 196 -9.08 9.86 -9.06
N LYS A 197 -8.97 8.54 -9.23
CA LYS A 197 -10.13 7.67 -9.49
C LYS A 197 -11.10 7.67 -8.30
N ARG A 198 -10.56 7.60 -7.09
CA ARG A 198 -11.37 7.64 -5.85
C ARG A 198 -12.13 8.95 -5.71
N LEU A 199 -11.51 10.10 -5.96
CA LEU A 199 -12.17 11.42 -5.94
C LEU A 199 -13.28 11.52 -6.98
N ALA A 200 -13.12 10.85 -8.13
CA ALA A 200 -14.15 10.73 -9.16
C ALA A 200 -15.22 9.65 -8.86
N GLY A 201 -15.14 8.95 -7.73
CA GLY A 201 -16.08 7.88 -7.37
C GLY A 201 -15.94 6.61 -8.22
N LEU A 202 -14.77 6.37 -8.82
CA LEU A 202 -14.52 5.26 -9.75
C LEU A 202 -13.55 4.23 -9.18
N ALA A 203 -13.68 2.98 -9.66
CA ALA A 203 -12.70 1.94 -9.38
C ALA A 203 -11.33 2.28 -10.01
N PRO A 204 -10.20 1.83 -9.40
CA PRO A 204 -8.86 2.19 -9.86
C PRO A 204 -8.58 1.93 -11.34
N GLU A 205 -9.12 0.85 -11.92
CA GLU A 205 -8.89 0.47 -13.32
C GLU A 205 -9.86 1.11 -14.31
N THR A 206 -10.85 1.84 -13.81
CA THR A 206 -11.83 2.54 -14.68
C THR A 206 -11.15 3.73 -15.33
N ARG A 207 -11.17 3.80 -16.65
CA ARG A 207 -10.59 4.94 -17.37
C ARG A 207 -11.40 6.21 -17.12
N LEU A 208 -10.69 7.29 -16.76
CA LEU A 208 -11.29 8.60 -16.57
C LEU A 208 -11.49 9.32 -17.91
N PRO A 209 -12.63 9.99 -18.09
CA PRO A 209 -12.79 10.94 -19.20
C PRO A 209 -11.75 12.05 -19.16
N PRO A 210 -11.30 12.56 -20.32
CA PRO A 210 -10.30 13.65 -20.39
C PRO A 210 -10.68 14.90 -19.57
N ALA A 211 -11.97 15.16 -19.40
CA ALA A 211 -12.47 16.29 -18.61
C ALA A 211 -12.06 16.26 -17.12
N HIS A 212 -11.64 15.11 -16.60
CA HIS A 212 -11.13 14.96 -15.24
C HIS A 212 -9.60 15.27 -15.11
N TYR A 213 -8.92 15.58 -16.20
CA TYR A 213 -7.50 15.94 -16.20
C TYR A 213 -7.34 17.45 -16.30
N THR A 214 -7.82 18.16 -15.28
CA THR A 214 -7.71 19.60 -15.15
C THR A 214 -6.68 19.95 -14.06
N ARG A 215 -6.15 21.17 -14.09
CA ARG A 215 -5.27 21.66 -13.04
C ARG A 215 -5.92 21.54 -11.64
N HIS A 216 -7.19 21.89 -11.53
CA HIS A 216 -7.94 21.78 -10.27
C HIS A 216 -8.01 20.33 -9.76
N SER A 217 -8.36 19.38 -10.64
CA SER A 217 -8.38 17.96 -10.29
C SER A 217 -6.99 17.41 -9.94
N ASP A 218 -5.92 17.96 -10.52
CA ASP A 218 -4.55 17.64 -10.13
C ASP A 218 -4.25 18.15 -8.71
N GLU A 219 -4.60 19.41 -8.42
CA GLU A 219 -4.42 20.03 -7.10
C GLU A 219 -5.18 19.23 -6.02
N GLU A 220 -6.47 18.92 -6.23
CA GLU A 220 -7.26 18.06 -5.30
C GLU A 220 -6.65 16.66 -5.09
N THR A 221 -6.13 16.07 -6.17
CA THR A 221 -5.51 14.74 -6.11
C THR A 221 -4.24 14.76 -5.25
N TYR A 222 -3.39 15.78 -5.44
CA TYR A 222 -2.17 15.89 -4.64
C TYR A 222 -2.45 16.30 -3.20
N GLU A 223 -3.44 17.16 -2.94
CA GLU A 223 -3.88 17.50 -1.60
C GLU A 223 -4.33 16.25 -0.82
N ALA A 224 -5.25 15.47 -1.37
CA ALA A 224 -5.72 14.24 -0.76
C ALA A 224 -4.59 13.20 -0.58
N LEU A 225 -3.65 13.13 -1.52
CA LEU A 225 -2.47 12.26 -1.45
C LEU A 225 -1.56 12.67 -0.27
N PHE A 226 -1.30 13.96 -0.11
CA PHE A 226 -0.46 14.52 0.94
C PHE A 226 -1.09 14.42 2.31
N GLU A 227 -2.39 14.71 2.45
CA GLU A 227 -3.13 14.51 3.69
C GLU A 227 -3.07 13.04 4.14
N SER A 228 -3.31 12.11 3.22
CA SER A 228 -3.21 10.69 3.53
C SER A 228 -1.80 10.27 3.93
N ALA A 229 -0.76 10.82 3.30
CA ALA A 229 0.62 10.56 3.68
C ALA A 229 0.92 11.06 5.10
N TYR A 230 0.51 12.28 5.40
CA TYR A 230 0.65 12.88 6.72
C TYR A 230 0.00 12.00 7.80
N ASP A 231 -1.26 11.62 7.60
CA ASP A 231 -2.01 10.80 8.55
C ASP A 231 -1.35 9.44 8.81
N HIS A 232 -0.89 8.75 7.76
CA HIS A 232 -0.22 7.46 7.91
C HIS A 232 1.11 7.57 8.65
N LEU A 233 1.92 8.60 8.33
CA LEU A 233 3.17 8.86 9.02
C LEU A 233 2.94 9.23 10.50
N ALA A 234 1.95 10.07 10.78
CA ALA A 234 1.56 10.46 12.14
C ALA A 234 1.07 9.26 12.98
N CYS A 235 0.47 8.25 12.32
CA CYS A 235 0.12 6.97 12.94
C CYS A 235 1.30 5.97 13.03
N GLY A 236 2.53 6.38 12.72
CA GLY A 236 3.73 5.54 12.82
C GLY A 236 3.93 4.57 11.66
N SER A 237 3.25 4.75 10.54
CA SER A 237 3.37 3.90 9.36
C SER A 237 4.33 4.52 8.34
N SER A 238 5.18 3.71 7.71
CA SER A 238 5.98 4.15 6.56
C SER A 238 5.09 4.33 5.33
N VAL A 239 5.41 5.33 4.51
CA VAL A 239 4.65 5.68 3.31
C VAL A 239 5.56 5.71 2.09
N ILE A 240 5.04 5.21 0.96
CA ILE A 240 5.59 5.46 -0.37
C ILE A 240 4.58 6.27 -1.16
N LEU A 241 4.96 7.45 -1.64
CA LEU A 241 4.20 8.22 -2.61
C LEU A 241 4.62 7.84 -4.03
N ASP A 242 3.66 7.45 -4.85
CA ASP A 242 3.85 7.11 -6.27
C ASP A 242 3.04 8.09 -7.12
N ALA A 243 3.71 9.11 -7.66
CA ALA A 243 3.12 10.12 -8.52
C ALA A 243 4.17 10.70 -9.49
N VAL A 244 3.75 11.57 -10.40
CA VAL A 244 4.68 12.17 -11.37
C VAL A 244 5.65 13.11 -10.68
N PHE A 245 5.22 13.95 -9.75
CA PHE A 245 6.03 14.94 -9.03
C PHE A 245 6.81 15.87 -9.98
N LEU A 246 6.15 16.30 -11.04
CA LEU A 246 6.76 17.16 -12.06
C LEU A 246 7.07 18.55 -11.50
N SER A 247 6.15 19.12 -10.73
CA SER A 247 6.28 20.44 -10.13
C SER A 247 7.24 20.41 -8.94
N ARG A 248 8.07 21.46 -8.82
CA ARG A 248 8.92 21.65 -7.64
C ARG A 248 8.07 21.81 -6.37
N SER A 249 6.96 22.54 -6.45
CA SER A 249 6.06 22.73 -5.31
C SER A 249 5.51 21.42 -4.75
N GLU A 250 5.16 20.45 -5.60
CA GLU A 250 4.73 19.12 -5.16
C GLU A 250 5.85 18.40 -4.39
N ARG A 251 7.09 18.51 -4.86
CA ARG A 251 8.26 17.93 -4.20
C ARG A 251 8.56 18.60 -2.85
N ASP A 252 8.51 19.93 -2.81
CA ASP A 252 8.74 20.72 -1.59
C ASP A 252 7.68 20.42 -0.53
N VAL A 253 6.41 20.23 -0.90
CA VAL A 253 5.34 19.81 0.02
C VAL A 253 5.60 18.41 0.58
N ALA A 254 6.01 17.45 -0.25
CA ALA A 254 6.34 16.10 0.23
C ALA A 254 7.51 16.11 1.23
N GLU A 255 8.55 16.90 0.99
CA GLU A 255 9.67 17.08 1.91
C GLU A 255 9.22 17.74 3.23
N ALA A 256 8.39 18.78 3.13
CA ALA A 256 7.85 19.48 4.29
C ALA A 256 7.00 18.57 5.19
N ILE A 257 6.26 17.62 4.62
CA ILE A 257 5.51 16.61 5.41
C ILE A 257 6.46 15.79 6.27
N ALA A 258 7.52 15.25 5.68
CA ALA A 258 8.49 14.45 6.41
C ALA A 258 9.19 15.26 7.52
N PHE A 259 9.58 16.49 7.21
CA PHE A 259 10.17 17.42 8.16
C PHE A 259 9.22 17.73 9.33
N ARG A 260 7.95 17.99 9.04
CA ARG A 260 6.93 18.35 10.05
C ARG A 260 6.66 17.21 11.04
N ILE A 261 6.75 15.94 10.60
CA ILE A 261 6.52 14.76 11.42
C ILE A 261 7.84 14.22 12.02
N ASP A 262 8.97 14.81 11.65
CA ASP A 262 10.30 14.36 12.07
C ASP A 262 10.60 12.90 11.66
N VAL A 263 10.38 12.59 10.36
CA VAL A 263 10.70 11.28 9.79
C VAL A 263 11.71 11.41 8.64
N PRO A 264 12.54 10.39 8.42
CA PRO A 264 13.45 10.36 7.27
C PRO A 264 12.71 10.50 5.95
N PHE A 265 13.20 11.40 5.08
CA PHE A 265 12.74 11.59 3.71
C PHE A 265 13.69 10.95 2.71
N THR A 266 13.14 10.35 1.65
CA THR A 266 13.93 9.89 0.51
C THR A 266 13.16 10.13 -0.79
N GLY A 267 13.63 11.07 -1.60
CA GLY A 267 13.12 11.31 -2.95
C GLY A 267 13.91 10.50 -3.98
N ILE A 268 13.22 9.71 -4.81
CA ILE A 268 13.79 8.95 -5.93
C ILE A 268 13.10 9.43 -7.21
N TRP A 269 13.89 9.93 -8.16
CA TRP A 269 13.41 10.33 -9.48
C TRP A 269 13.82 9.29 -10.53
N LEU A 270 12.82 8.65 -11.16
CA LEU A 270 13.06 7.63 -12.18
C LEU A 270 13.17 8.25 -13.57
N GLU A 271 14.19 7.81 -14.30
CA GLU A 271 14.46 8.24 -15.67
C GLU A 271 14.50 7.05 -16.63
N ALA A 272 13.77 7.17 -17.73
CA ALA A 272 13.83 6.22 -18.85
C ALA A 272 13.71 6.99 -20.18
N PRO A 273 14.35 6.51 -21.23
CA PRO A 273 14.19 7.09 -22.59
C PRO A 273 12.71 7.12 -23.00
N GLU A 274 12.31 8.16 -23.71
CA GLU A 274 10.90 8.34 -24.14
C GLU A 274 10.37 7.12 -24.89
N ARG A 275 11.15 6.57 -25.82
CA ARG A 275 10.81 5.36 -26.59
C ARG A 275 10.41 4.18 -25.67
N GLU A 276 11.17 3.97 -24.59
CA GLU A 276 10.87 2.88 -23.64
C GLU A 276 9.61 3.17 -22.83
N ARG A 277 9.39 4.44 -22.45
CA ARG A 277 8.18 4.86 -21.72
C ARG A 277 6.93 4.66 -22.57
N VAL A 278 6.97 5.04 -23.86
CA VAL A 278 5.88 4.82 -24.81
C VAL A 278 5.58 3.31 -24.95
N ALA A 279 6.62 2.49 -25.14
CA ALA A 279 6.45 1.04 -25.25
C ALA A 279 5.82 0.43 -23.97
N ARG A 280 6.26 0.85 -22.79
CA ARG A 280 5.74 0.36 -21.50
C ARG A 280 4.29 0.79 -21.26
N VAL A 281 3.92 2.01 -21.65
CA VAL A 281 2.55 2.52 -21.54
C VAL A 281 1.62 1.78 -22.48
N GLY A 282 2.05 1.53 -23.74
CA GLY A 282 1.25 0.80 -24.72
C GLY A 282 1.05 -0.69 -24.40
N ALA A 283 1.99 -1.31 -23.68
CA ALA A 283 1.87 -2.72 -23.24
C ALA A 283 1.08 -2.92 -21.95
N ARG A 284 0.63 -1.83 -21.30
CA ARG A 284 -0.03 -1.89 -20.00
C ARG A 284 -1.48 -2.31 -20.12
N THR A 285 -1.91 -3.22 -19.25
CA THR A 285 -3.31 -3.66 -19.11
C THR A 285 -3.68 -3.68 -17.62
N GLY A 286 -4.93 -3.29 -17.28
CA GLY A 286 -5.47 -3.40 -15.91
C GLY A 286 -4.71 -2.59 -14.85
N ASP A 287 -4.20 -1.41 -15.20
CA ASP A 287 -3.53 -0.49 -14.26
C ASP A 287 -4.41 0.74 -13.98
N ALA A 288 -4.20 1.37 -12.83
CA ALA A 288 -4.89 2.60 -12.45
C ALA A 288 -4.47 3.82 -13.29
N SER A 289 -3.32 3.77 -13.95
CA SER A 289 -2.82 4.88 -14.77
C SER A 289 -3.46 4.88 -16.17
N ASP A 290 -4.04 6.02 -16.55
CA ASP A 290 -4.65 6.26 -17.87
C ASP A 290 -3.65 6.85 -18.89
N ALA A 291 -2.36 6.94 -18.56
CA ALA A 291 -1.37 7.54 -19.45
C ALA A 291 -1.31 6.83 -20.80
N THR A 292 -1.33 7.63 -21.88
CA THR A 292 -1.20 7.19 -23.26
C THR A 292 0.16 7.60 -23.83
N ALA A 293 0.47 7.19 -25.06
CA ALA A 293 1.67 7.65 -25.76
C ALA A 293 1.73 9.17 -25.93
N GLU A 294 0.57 9.80 -26.19
CA GLU A 294 0.43 11.24 -26.28
C GLU A 294 0.84 11.93 -24.98
N VAL A 295 0.35 11.43 -23.83
CA VAL A 295 0.74 11.94 -22.51
C VAL A 295 2.24 11.81 -22.28
N VAL A 296 2.86 10.72 -22.73
CA VAL A 296 4.32 10.53 -22.63
C VAL A 296 5.06 11.58 -23.46
N HIS A 297 4.59 11.87 -24.69
CA HIS A 297 5.18 12.86 -25.57
C HIS A 297 5.03 14.28 -24.99
N GLU A 298 3.86 14.62 -24.48
CA GLU A 298 3.62 15.92 -23.84
C GLU A 298 4.51 16.13 -22.63
N GLN A 299 4.57 15.15 -21.72
CA GLN A 299 5.41 15.22 -20.53
C GLN A 299 6.90 15.30 -20.88
N SER A 300 7.35 14.73 -22.00
CA SER A 300 8.77 14.78 -22.41
C SER A 300 9.22 16.18 -22.81
N ARG A 301 8.29 17.06 -23.15
CA ARG A 301 8.57 18.48 -23.49
C ARG A 301 8.64 19.39 -22.27
N LEU A 302 8.18 18.91 -21.11
CA LEU A 302 8.14 19.69 -19.90
C LEU A 302 9.48 19.64 -19.17
N SER A 303 9.88 20.78 -18.60
CA SER A 303 11.07 20.84 -17.75
C SER A 303 10.74 20.35 -16.35
N VAL A 304 11.52 19.41 -15.86
CA VAL A 304 11.41 18.90 -14.48
C VAL A 304 11.99 19.89 -13.47
N GLY A 305 12.85 20.81 -13.94
CA GLY A 305 13.59 21.72 -13.07
C GLY A 305 14.66 20.99 -12.24
N GLU A 306 15.07 21.63 -11.14
CA GLU A 306 16.07 21.06 -10.25
C GLU A 306 15.50 19.92 -9.39
N LEU A 307 16.32 18.90 -9.23
CA LEU A 307 16.04 17.73 -8.39
C LEU A 307 17.01 17.70 -7.19
N SER A 308 17.26 18.86 -6.60
CA SER A 308 18.14 18.98 -5.42
C SER A 308 17.60 18.08 -4.30
N GLY A 309 18.48 17.27 -3.71
CA GLY A 309 18.08 16.36 -2.64
C GLY A 309 17.42 15.06 -3.11
N TRP A 310 17.08 14.92 -4.39
CA TRP A 310 16.50 13.70 -4.95
C TRP A 310 17.54 12.81 -5.61
N HIS A 311 17.37 11.50 -5.46
CA HIS A 311 18.22 10.49 -6.11
C HIS A 311 17.71 10.20 -7.52
N ARG A 312 18.45 10.62 -8.54
CA ARG A 312 18.12 10.29 -9.95
C ARG A 312 18.53 8.87 -10.25
N MET A 313 17.59 8.08 -10.77
CA MET A 313 17.78 6.65 -11.04
C MET A 313 17.36 6.32 -12.48
N ARG A 314 18.29 5.86 -13.29
CA ARG A 314 17.99 5.35 -14.62
C ARG A 314 17.40 3.94 -14.53
N VAL A 315 16.23 3.74 -15.14
CA VAL A 315 15.46 2.48 -15.09
C VAL A 315 15.34 1.79 -16.46
N ASN A 316 16.33 2.02 -17.31
CA ASN A 316 16.54 1.28 -18.56
C ASN A 316 17.45 0.04 -18.36
N ARG A 317 17.36 -0.58 -17.19
CA ARG A 317 18.11 -1.76 -16.77
C ARG A 317 17.13 -2.80 -16.23
N PRO A 318 17.54 -4.09 -16.13
CA PRO A 318 16.75 -5.12 -15.47
C PRO A 318 16.39 -4.78 -14.01
N LEU A 319 15.22 -5.23 -13.55
CA LEU A 319 14.69 -4.92 -12.21
C LEU A 319 15.58 -5.45 -11.08
N ASP A 320 16.29 -6.56 -11.30
CA ASP A 320 17.25 -7.15 -10.37
C ASP A 320 18.46 -6.24 -10.07
N LEU A 321 18.74 -5.27 -10.93
CA LEU A 321 19.74 -4.22 -10.71
C LEU A 321 19.12 -2.95 -10.12
N ILE A 322 17.90 -2.61 -10.50
CA ILE A 322 17.22 -1.39 -10.07
C ILE A 322 16.81 -1.48 -8.60
N VAL A 323 16.21 -2.60 -8.20
CA VAL A 323 15.70 -2.77 -6.83
C VAL A 323 16.80 -2.73 -5.77
N PRO A 324 17.95 -3.44 -5.92
CA PRO A 324 19.05 -3.29 -4.97
C PRO A 324 19.63 -1.88 -4.93
N ALA A 325 19.75 -1.20 -6.07
CA ALA A 325 20.21 0.20 -6.11
C ALA A 325 19.26 1.14 -5.36
N ALA A 326 17.94 0.97 -5.53
CA ALA A 326 16.94 1.74 -4.79
C ALA A 326 17.02 1.46 -3.29
N ARG A 327 17.23 0.20 -2.87
CA ARG A 327 17.44 -0.16 -1.46
C ARG A 327 18.67 0.50 -0.87
N ALA A 328 19.78 0.49 -1.58
CA ALA A 328 21.00 1.16 -1.13
C ALA A 328 20.79 2.67 -0.92
N VAL A 329 19.91 3.31 -1.71
CA VAL A 329 19.51 4.70 -1.48
C VAL A 329 18.74 4.86 -0.17
N LEU A 330 17.82 3.92 0.14
CA LEU A 330 17.03 3.96 1.38
C LEU A 330 17.86 3.70 2.65
N GLU A 331 18.97 2.97 2.54
CA GLU A 331 19.85 2.63 3.66
C GLU A 331 20.85 3.75 3.99
N ARG A 332 21.07 4.70 3.07
CA ARG A 332 21.92 5.87 3.33
C ARG A 332 21.24 6.77 4.38
N ARG A 333 21.77 6.79 5.58
CA ARG A 333 21.40 7.79 6.59
C ARG A 333 21.90 9.16 6.11
N ARG A 334 21.00 10.09 5.90
CA ARG A 334 21.35 11.52 5.84
C ARG A 334 21.24 12.11 7.23
#